data_6593efcdbe3c656c6e4464f111eca195
#
_entry.id   6593efcdbe3c656c6e4464f111eca195
#
_cell.length_a   1.000
_cell.length_b   1.000
_cell.length_c   1.000
_cell.angle_alpha   90.00
_cell.angle_beta   90.00
_cell.angle_gamma   90.00
#
_symmetry.space_group_name_H-M   'P 1'
#
loop_
_entity.id
_entity.type
_entity.pdbx_description
1 polymer ?
#
loop_
_entity_poly.entity_id
_entity_poly.type
_entity_poly.pdbx_seq_one_letter_code
_entity_poly.pdbx_strand_id
1 'polypeptide(L)'
;GRDGAPIPRNWLYMGVPRPSKAPHATVVRDSDTRPENTEVRAYLYTYVSTFGTVSEESAPSDAVNVTCSISGGKVLFDQFPIAPTEHYNITGLRLYRAVIGASEISYMLVDEFTVVKGEVVTSKRTMNGVRFEDGKYPDTRKTEQLGIVLESLYYEEPPEGLRGLVNMPNGMIAGFVGNQVWFCEPYLPHAWPSTYM
;
A
#
# COMPACT_ATOMS: atom_id res chain seq x y z
N GLY A 1 -0.90 5.98 28.87
CA GLY A 1 -2.04 5.88 29.78
C GLY A 1 -2.17 7.18 30.58
N ARG A 2 -3.38 7.58 30.95
CA ARG A 2 -3.68 8.83 31.68
C ARG A 2 -2.91 8.98 33.00
N ASP A 3 -2.37 7.91 33.53
CA ASP A 3 -1.79 7.84 34.89
C ASP A 3 -0.32 7.42 34.90
N GLY A 4 0.40 7.58 33.79
CA GLY A 4 1.81 7.15 33.72
C GLY A 4 1.99 5.63 33.85
N ALA A 5 0.93 4.85 33.80
CA ALA A 5 1.01 3.40 33.78
C ALA A 5 1.71 2.94 32.50
N PRO A 6 2.64 1.97 32.56
CA PRO A 6 3.31 1.47 31.38
C PRO A 6 2.26 0.92 30.40
N ILE A 7 2.32 1.37 29.15
CA ILE A 7 1.46 0.91 28.08
C ILE A 7 1.75 -0.59 27.87
N PRO A 8 0.73 -1.45 27.80
CA PRO A 8 0.94 -2.88 27.57
C PRO A 8 1.78 -3.11 26.31
N ARG A 9 2.77 -4.00 26.35
CA ARG A 9 3.69 -4.27 25.24
C ARG A 9 3.03 -4.81 23.97
N ASN A 10 1.77 -5.18 24.05
CA ASN A 10 0.97 -5.81 22.97
C ASN A 10 -0.13 -4.90 22.41
N TRP A 11 -0.12 -3.60 22.70
CA TRP A 11 -1.04 -2.68 22.03
C TRP A 11 -0.48 -2.28 20.66
N LEU A 12 -1.38 -2.06 19.71
CA LEU A 12 -1.08 -1.61 18.36
C LEU A 12 -1.83 -0.31 18.07
N TYR A 13 -1.30 0.50 17.19
CA TYR A 13 -2.02 1.64 16.65
C TYR A 13 -3.25 1.18 15.87
N MET A 14 -4.31 1.95 15.93
CA MET A 14 -5.45 1.82 15.05
C MET A 14 -5.09 2.49 13.72
N GLY A 15 -5.04 1.71 12.65
CA GLY A 15 -4.65 2.17 11.33
C GLY A 15 -3.34 1.55 10.85
N VAL A 16 -3.10 1.69 9.56
CA VAL A 16 -1.90 1.20 8.88
C VAL A 16 -1.19 2.39 8.24
N PRO A 17 0.08 2.64 8.58
CA PRO A 17 0.78 3.84 8.15
C PRO A 17 0.98 3.85 6.64
N ARG A 18 0.80 5.01 6.03
CA ARG A 18 1.13 5.23 4.62
C ARG A 18 2.64 5.03 4.40
N PRO A 19 3.06 4.30 3.35
CA PRO A 19 4.47 4.22 3.01
C PRO A 19 5.05 5.60 2.68
N SER A 20 6.20 5.92 3.25
CA SER A 20 6.80 7.27 3.19
C SER A 20 7.54 7.60 1.90
N LYS A 21 7.80 6.61 1.05
CA LYS A 21 8.55 6.77 -0.21
C LYS A 21 7.95 5.89 -1.30
N ALA A 22 8.08 6.34 -2.56
CA ALA A 22 7.79 5.54 -3.73
C ALA A 22 8.67 4.26 -3.79
N PRO A 23 8.20 3.19 -4.46
CA PRO A 23 9.04 2.02 -4.70
C PRO A 23 10.19 2.38 -5.65
N HIS A 24 11.35 1.74 -5.47
CA HIS A 24 12.47 1.89 -6.41
C HIS A 24 12.29 0.91 -7.57
N ALA A 25 12.18 1.45 -8.79
CA ALA A 25 11.89 0.68 -10.00
C ALA A 25 12.96 0.92 -11.07
N THR A 26 13.44 -0.17 -11.67
CA THR A 26 14.41 -0.15 -12.78
C THR A 26 13.84 -0.90 -13.98
N VAL A 27 13.84 -0.26 -15.15
CA VAL A 27 13.41 -0.90 -16.39
C VAL A 27 14.54 -1.72 -16.97
N VAL A 28 14.28 -2.98 -17.26
CA VAL A 28 15.17 -3.80 -18.07
C VAL A 28 14.94 -3.42 -19.53
N ARG A 29 15.96 -2.87 -20.18
CA ARG A 29 15.88 -2.50 -21.59
C ARG A 29 15.69 -3.75 -22.45
N ASP A 30 14.66 -3.72 -23.26
CA ASP A 30 14.40 -4.67 -24.32
C ASP A 30 14.95 -4.13 -25.65
N SER A 31 15.21 -5.01 -26.62
CA SER A 31 15.64 -4.63 -27.96
C SER A 31 14.60 -3.83 -28.76
N ASP A 32 13.33 -3.86 -28.34
CA ASP A 32 12.20 -3.17 -28.99
C ASP A 32 11.73 -1.93 -28.20
N THR A 33 12.65 -1.06 -27.85
CA THR A 33 12.36 0.19 -27.12
C THR A 33 12.10 1.39 -28.04
N ARG A 34 11.50 1.17 -29.22
CA ARG A 34 11.08 2.25 -30.09
C ARG A 34 9.95 3.07 -29.44
N PRO A 35 9.93 4.40 -29.58
CA PRO A 35 8.95 5.25 -28.93
C PRO A 35 7.48 4.84 -29.14
N GLU A 36 7.15 4.35 -30.34
CA GLU A 36 5.82 3.87 -30.70
C GLU A 36 5.39 2.57 -30.00
N ASN A 37 6.35 1.84 -29.44
CA ASN A 37 6.14 0.57 -28.74
C ASN A 37 6.32 0.67 -27.24
N THR A 38 6.31 1.87 -26.68
CA THR A 38 6.48 2.11 -25.25
C THR A 38 5.22 2.63 -24.59
N GLU A 39 5.06 2.32 -23.30
CA GLU A 39 4.02 2.87 -22.43
C GLU A 39 4.64 3.39 -21.14
N VAL A 40 3.96 4.34 -20.51
CA VAL A 40 4.33 4.83 -19.19
C VAL A 40 3.50 4.08 -18.14
N ARG A 41 4.18 3.41 -17.23
CA ARG A 41 3.57 2.72 -16.08
C ARG A 41 3.86 3.50 -14.81
N ALA A 42 2.83 3.73 -14.02
CA ALA A 42 2.95 4.27 -12.67
C ALA A 42 2.85 3.13 -11.66
N TYR A 43 3.76 3.06 -10.71
CA TYR A 43 3.75 2.07 -9.64
C TYR A 43 3.72 2.74 -8.28
N LEU A 44 2.92 2.21 -7.41
CA LEU A 44 2.85 2.55 -5.99
C LEU A 44 2.64 1.27 -5.17
N TYR A 45 2.76 1.36 -3.86
CA TYR A 45 2.49 0.21 -2.99
C TYR A 45 1.82 0.65 -1.69
N THR A 46 1.18 -0.31 -1.05
CA THR A 46 0.52 -0.17 0.25
C THR A 46 1.12 -1.14 1.25
N TYR A 47 0.95 -0.86 2.53
CA TYR A 47 1.17 -1.84 3.59
C TYR A 47 -0.13 -2.55 3.94
N VAL A 48 -0.01 -3.81 4.35
CA VAL A 48 -1.13 -4.63 4.81
C VAL A 48 -0.84 -5.13 6.22
N SER A 49 -1.80 -4.94 7.10
CA SER A 49 -1.83 -5.51 8.45
C SER A 49 -2.88 -6.60 8.52
N THR A 50 -2.54 -7.77 9.04
CA THR A 50 -3.47 -8.90 9.10
C THR A 50 -3.65 -9.38 10.53
N PHE A 51 -4.90 -9.42 10.98
CA PHE A 51 -5.34 -9.91 12.29
C PHE A 51 -6.29 -11.10 12.09
N GLY A 52 -5.75 -12.31 12.13
CA GLY A 52 -6.54 -13.51 11.84
C GLY A 52 -7.09 -13.50 10.42
N THR A 53 -8.39 -13.31 10.26
CA THR A 53 -9.08 -13.25 8.96
C THR A 53 -9.32 -11.82 8.44
N VAL A 54 -9.01 -10.80 9.25
CA VAL A 54 -9.20 -9.39 8.89
C VAL A 54 -7.89 -8.83 8.36
N SER A 55 -7.94 -8.22 7.20
CA SER A 55 -6.82 -7.48 6.62
C SER A 55 -7.19 -6.00 6.51
N GLU A 56 -6.29 -5.15 6.94
CA GLU A 56 -6.37 -3.70 6.85
C GLU A 56 -5.29 -3.21 5.90
N GLU A 57 -5.63 -2.29 5.02
CA GLU A 57 -4.72 -1.76 4.01
C GLU A 57 -4.52 -0.25 4.20
N SER A 58 -3.28 0.21 4.05
CA SER A 58 -2.93 1.62 4.16
C SER A 58 -3.31 2.42 2.92
N ALA A 59 -3.35 3.75 3.04
CA ALA A 59 -3.19 4.62 1.89
C ALA A 59 -1.87 4.29 1.15
N PRO A 60 -1.80 4.52 -0.19
CA PRO A 60 -0.63 4.17 -0.98
C PRO A 60 0.54 5.13 -0.79
N SER A 61 1.74 4.67 -1.14
CA SER A 61 2.94 5.49 -1.32
C SER A 61 2.75 6.53 -2.43
N ASP A 62 3.71 7.43 -2.56
CA ASP A 62 3.88 8.17 -3.81
C ASP A 62 4.17 7.20 -4.97
N ALA A 63 3.81 7.59 -6.19
CA ALA A 63 4.02 6.77 -7.37
C ALA A 63 5.40 7.03 -7.99
N VAL A 64 5.99 5.97 -8.57
CA VAL A 64 7.13 6.06 -9.49
C VAL A 64 6.65 5.78 -10.91
N ASN A 65 7.07 6.62 -11.86
CA ASN A 65 6.75 6.46 -13.27
C ASN A 65 7.95 5.87 -14.02
N VAL A 66 7.69 4.86 -14.84
CA VAL A 66 8.70 4.23 -15.70
C VAL A 66 8.17 4.10 -17.12
N THR A 67 9.04 4.25 -18.10
CA THR A 67 8.73 3.99 -19.51
C THR A 67 9.33 2.65 -19.92
N CYS A 68 8.50 1.74 -20.39
CA CYS A 68 8.92 0.40 -20.79
C CYS A 68 8.21 -0.04 -22.08
N SER A 69 8.70 -1.13 -22.69
CA SER A 69 8.08 -1.73 -23.88
C SER A 69 6.71 -2.31 -23.56
N ILE A 70 5.73 -2.10 -24.45
CA ILE A 70 4.38 -2.66 -24.34
C ILE A 70 4.42 -4.18 -24.46
N SER A 71 5.27 -4.70 -25.34
CA SER A 71 5.27 -6.14 -25.72
C SER A 71 6.01 -7.05 -24.75
N GLY A 72 6.90 -6.51 -23.92
CA GLY A 72 7.76 -7.36 -23.07
C GLY A 72 8.47 -6.59 -21.96
N GLY A 73 8.00 -5.39 -21.63
CA GLY A 73 8.64 -4.54 -20.62
C GLY A 73 8.72 -5.23 -19.27
N LYS A 74 9.96 -5.48 -18.82
CA LYS A 74 10.27 -5.99 -17.48
C LYS A 74 10.70 -4.84 -16.58
N VAL A 75 10.04 -4.70 -15.44
CA VAL A 75 10.38 -3.72 -14.41
C VAL A 75 10.86 -4.47 -13.17
N LEU A 76 12.02 -4.12 -12.66
CA LEU A 76 12.61 -4.71 -11.46
C LEU A 76 12.42 -3.77 -10.28
N PHE A 77 11.95 -4.31 -9.17
CA PHE A 77 11.85 -3.64 -7.89
C PHE A 77 12.87 -4.25 -6.93
N ASP A 78 13.85 -3.47 -6.51
CA ASP A 78 14.97 -3.94 -5.72
C ASP A 78 14.98 -3.40 -4.28
N GLN A 79 14.22 -2.36 -4.01
CA GLN A 79 14.14 -1.77 -2.69
C GLN A 79 12.71 -1.32 -2.39
N PHE A 80 12.17 -1.91 -1.34
CA PHE A 80 11.02 -1.36 -0.64
C PHE A 80 11.51 -0.80 0.70
N PRO A 81 11.13 0.42 1.09
CA PRO A 81 11.46 0.95 2.40
C PRO A 81 11.02 0.00 3.50
N ILE A 82 11.84 -0.09 4.55
CA ILE A 82 11.51 -0.90 5.73
C ILE A 82 10.19 -0.39 6.32
N ALA A 83 9.22 -1.29 6.47
CA ALA A 83 7.95 -0.97 7.08
C ALA A 83 8.11 -0.71 8.59
N PRO A 84 7.33 0.21 9.18
CA PRO A 84 7.34 0.42 10.62
C PRO A 84 7.00 -0.86 11.38
N THR A 85 7.75 -1.15 12.45
CA THR A 85 7.57 -2.36 13.26
C THR A 85 7.10 -2.06 14.68
N GLU A 86 7.35 -0.85 15.17
CA GLU A 86 6.96 -0.46 16.51
C GLU A 86 5.47 -0.13 16.54
N HIS A 87 4.71 -0.92 17.31
CA HIS A 87 3.26 -0.79 17.45
C HIS A 87 2.43 -0.93 16.17
N TYR A 88 3.01 -1.49 15.10
CA TYR A 88 2.30 -1.86 13.87
C TYR A 88 2.46 -3.35 13.57
N ASN A 89 1.41 -3.97 13.04
CA ASN A 89 1.41 -5.39 12.64
C ASN A 89 1.44 -5.52 11.12
N ILE A 90 2.45 -4.93 10.48
CA ILE A 90 2.57 -5.01 9.03
C ILE A 90 3.08 -6.39 8.64
N THR A 91 2.24 -7.15 7.94
CA THR A 91 2.48 -8.54 7.52
C THR A 91 2.63 -8.68 6.01
N GLY A 92 2.22 -7.67 5.25
CA GLY A 92 2.25 -7.69 3.80
C GLY A 92 2.51 -6.33 3.18
N LEU A 93 2.84 -6.37 1.90
CA LEU A 93 2.97 -5.22 1.01
C LEU A 93 2.31 -5.58 -0.31
N ARG A 94 1.44 -4.71 -0.83
CA ARG A 94 0.80 -4.86 -2.14
C ARG A 94 1.37 -3.84 -3.12
N LEU A 95 1.85 -4.34 -4.26
CA LEU A 95 2.34 -3.51 -5.36
C LEU A 95 1.22 -3.33 -6.38
N TYR A 96 0.99 -2.09 -6.77
CA TYR A 96 -0.03 -1.72 -7.77
C TYR A 96 0.59 -1.03 -8.97
N ARG A 97 -0.07 -1.16 -10.13
CA ARG A 97 0.33 -0.54 -11.38
C ARG A 97 -0.85 0.10 -12.09
N ALA A 98 -0.61 1.29 -12.67
CA ALA A 98 -1.48 1.92 -13.64
C ALA A 98 -0.71 2.20 -14.94
N VAL A 99 -1.43 2.27 -16.07
CA VAL A 99 -0.88 2.72 -17.36
C VAL A 99 -1.32 4.16 -17.59
N ILE A 100 -0.35 5.05 -17.74
CA ILE A 100 -0.61 6.47 -17.96
C ILE A 100 -0.93 6.69 -19.45
N GLY A 101 -2.01 7.41 -19.71
CA GLY A 101 -2.48 7.67 -21.08
C GLY A 101 -3.64 6.78 -21.51
N ALA A 102 -4.08 5.84 -20.67
CA ALA A 102 -5.35 5.17 -20.82
C ALA A 102 -6.52 6.15 -20.57
N SER A 103 -7.69 5.83 -21.10
CA SER A 103 -8.90 6.64 -20.91
C SER A 103 -9.33 6.78 -19.45
N GLU A 104 -8.93 5.83 -18.62
CA GLU A 104 -9.18 5.79 -17.18
C GLU A 104 -7.92 5.29 -16.47
N ILE A 105 -7.46 6.05 -15.47
CA ILE A 105 -6.28 5.67 -14.69
C ILE A 105 -6.76 4.95 -13.43
N SER A 106 -6.59 3.63 -13.43
CA SER A 106 -6.86 2.80 -12.26
C SER A 106 -5.61 2.04 -11.85
N TYR A 107 -5.27 2.08 -10.57
CA TYR A 107 -4.19 1.26 -10.02
C TYR A 107 -4.70 -0.15 -9.78
N MET A 108 -4.08 -1.13 -10.40
CA MET A 108 -4.45 -2.54 -10.31
C MET A 108 -3.35 -3.35 -9.65
N LEU A 109 -3.73 -4.34 -8.85
CA LEU A 109 -2.79 -5.16 -8.08
C LEU A 109 -1.86 -5.96 -9.01
N VAL A 110 -0.58 -5.75 -8.86
CA VAL A 110 0.47 -6.55 -9.52
C VAL A 110 0.73 -7.80 -8.69
N ASP A 111 1.09 -7.65 -7.41
CA ASP A 111 1.40 -8.77 -6.53
C ASP A 111 1.35 -8.36 -5.05
N GLU A 112 1.36 -9.36 -4.17
CA GLU A 112 1.45 -9.18 -2.73
C GLU A 112 2.67 -9.93 -2.18
N PHE A 113 3.43 -9.25 -1.32
CA PHE A 113 4.65 -9.75 -0.71
C PHE A 113 4.46 -9.96 0.79
N THR A 114 5.05 -11.02 1.32
CA THR A 114 5.13 -11.21 2.77
C THR A 114 6.15 -10.25 3.37
N VAL A 115 5.78 -9.59 4.47
CA VAL A 115 6.66 -8.74 5.26
C VAL A 115 6.92 -9.39 6.61
N VAL A 116 8.18 -9.43 7.04
CA VAL A 116 8.60 -9.93 8.36
C VAL A 116 9.59 -8.95 8.95
N LYS A 117 9.33 -8.47 10.16
CA LYS A 117 10.16 -7.46 10.85
C LYS A 117 10.43 -6.21 9.99
N GLY A 118 9.41 -5.78 9.24
CA GLY A 118 9.48 -4.61 8.38
C GLY A 118 10.11 -4.84 7.00
N GLU A 119 10.67 -6.01 6.72
CA GLU A 119 11.35 -6.32 5.47
C GLU A 119 10.56 -7.29 4.59
N VAL A 120 10.59 -7.07 3.27
CA VAL A 120 10.01 -8.00 2.29
C VAL A 120 10.81 -9.30 2.26
N VAL A 121 10.10 -10.42 2.36
CA VAL A 121 10.72 -11.76 2.33
C VAL A 121 11.01 -12.19 0.89
N THR A 122 12.21 -11.93 0.41
CA THR A 122 12.64 -12.24 -0.97
C THR A 122 12.96 -13.72 -1.22
N SER A 123 13.14 -14.51 -0.16
CA SER A 123 13.43 -15.95 -0.24
C SER A 123 12.20 -16.80 -0.54
N LYS A 124 11.00 -16.25 -0.43
CA LYS A 124 9.73 -16.92 -0.72
C LYS A 124 9.17 -16.45 -2.05
N ARG A 125 8.24 -17.24 -2.61
CA ARG A 125 7.41 -16.77 -3.73
C ARG A 125 6.40 -15.76 -3.23
N THR A 126 6.03 -14.85 -4.10
CA THR A 126 4.92 -13.91 -3.87
C THR A 126 3.58 -14.63 -3.86
N MET A 127 2.50 -13.93 -3.56
CA MET A 127 1.14 -14.50 -3.59
C MET A 127 0.80 -15.09 -4.96
N ASN A 128 1.25 -14.46 -6.04
CA ASN A 128 1.04 -14.93 -7.41
C ASN A 128 2.11 -15.94 -7.89
N GLY A 129 2.94 -16.46 -6.98
CA GLY A 129 3.92 -17.48 -7.27
C GLY A 129 5.19 -17.01 -7.96
N VAL A 130 5.40 -15.70 -8.11
CA VAL A 130 6.60 -15.11 -8.71
C VAL A 130 7.80 -15.30 -7.78
N ARG A 131 8.96 -15.60 -8.32
CA ARG A 131 10.23 -15.63 -7.57
C ARG A 131 10.98 -14.33 -7.75
N PHE A 132 11.64 -13.91 -6.67
CA PHE A 132 12.60 -12.83 -6.73
C PHE A 132 13.86 -13.29 -7.49
N GLU A 133 14.40 -12.41 -8.32
CA GLU A 133 15.63 -12.59 -9.09
C GLU A 133 16.72 -11.74 -8.43
N ASP A 134 17.73 -12.36 -7.84
CA ASP A 134 18.80 -11.68 -7.10
C ASP A 134 18.27 -10.64 -6.08
N GLY A 135 17.21 -11.01 -5.35
CA GLY A 135 16.56 -10.16 -4.37
C GLY A 135 15.61 -9.10 -4.94
N LYS A 136 15.43 -9.05 -6.28
CA LYS A 136 14.57 -8.10 -6.97
C LYS A 136 13.28 -8.76 -7.44
N TYR A 137 12.16 -8.05 -7.32
CA TYR A 137 10.89 -8.51 -7.86
C TYR A 137 10.76 -8.12 -9.34
N PRO A 138 10.54 -9.09 -10.25
CA PRO A 138 10.34 -8.80 -11.67
C PRO A 138 8.85 -8.67 -11.99
N ASP A 139 8.37 -7.47 -12.36
CA ASP A 139 7.06 -7.32 -13.00
C ASP A 139 7.19 -7.52 -14.51
N THR A 140 6.67 -8.63 -14.98
CA THR A 140 6.55 -9.00 -16.42
C THR A 140 5.10 -9.17 -16.83
N ARG A 141 4.14 -8.79 -15.98
CA ARG A 141 2.72 -9.04 -16.20
C ARG A 141 2.18 -8.16 -17.32
N LYS A 142 1.29 -8.73 -18.09
CA LYS A 142 0.44 -7.99 -19.02
C LYS A 142 -0.67 -7.31 -18.24
N THR A 143 -1.25 -6.25 -18.79
CA THR A 143 -2.31 -5.49 -18.11
C THR A 143 -3.54 -6.35 -17.79
N GLU A 144 -3.87 -7.30 -18.66
CA GLU A 144 -5.01 -8.23 -18.46
C GLU A 144 -4.78 -9.25 -17.33
N GLN A 145 -3.55 -9.36 -16.83
CA GLN A 145 -3.17 -10.26 -15.74
C GLN A 145 -3.14 -9.57 -14.37
N LEU A 146 -3.42 -8.28 -14.33
CA LEU A 146 -3.46 -7.54 -13.09
C LEU A 146 -4.70 -7.91 -12.28
N GLY A 147 -4.60 -7.77 -10.96
CA GLY A 147 -5.65 -8.13 -10.03
C GLY A 147 -6.66 -7.02 -9.79
N ILE A 148 -7.16 -6.95 -8.56
CA ILE A 148 -8.18 -6.00 -8.13
C ILE A 148 -7.69 -4.55 -8.20
N VAL A 149 -8.62 -3.62 -8.34
CA VAL A 149 -8.35 -2.18 -8.28
C VAL A 149 -8.04 -1.77 -6.83
N LEU A 150 -7.14 -0.81 -6.67
CA LEU A 150 -6.83 -0.20 -5.39
C LEU A 150 -8.05 0.55 -4.85
N GLU A 151 -8.52 0.17 -3.69
CA GLU A 151 -9.64 0.82 -2.99
C GLU A 151 -9.17 1.77 -1.88
N SER A 152 -7.96 1.53 -1.36
CA SER A 152 -7.43 2.22 -0.17
C SER A 152 -6.76 3.58 -0.47
N LEU A 153 -7.08 4.22 -1.60
CA LEU A 153 -6.42 5.46 -2.02
C LEU A 153 -6.47 6.57 -0.96
N TYR A 154 -7.52 6.59 -0.15
CA TYR A 154 -7.77 7.60 0.89
C TYR A 154 -7.82 7.00 2.30
N TYR A 155 -7.31 5.78 2.53
CA TYR A 155 -7.30 5.15 3.85
C TYR A 155 -6.14 5.66 4.70
N GLU A 156 -6.24 6.93 5.08
CA GLU A 156 -5.27 7.57 5.97
C GLU A 156 -5.42 7.03 7.40
N GLU A 157 -4.34 7.12 8.18
CA GLU A 157 -4.37 6.76 9.61
C GLU A 157 -5.27 7.74 10.39
N PRO A 158 -5.79 7.31 11.55
CA PRO A 158 -6.43 8.24 12.48
C PRO A 158 -5.52 9.43 12.78
N PRO A 159 -6.05 10.67 12.74
CA PRO A 159 -5.23 11.84 12.98
C PRO A 159 -4.64 11.83 14.40
N GLU A 160 -3.42 12.33 14.54
CA GLU A 160 -2.76 12.42 15.83
C GLU A 160 -3.58 13.27 16.82
N GLY A 161 -3.69 12.79 18.05
CA GLY A 161 -4.47 13.49 19.08
C GLY A 161 -5.98 13.28 18.99
N LEU A 162 -6.46 12.36 18.17
CA LEU A 162 -7.88 12.01 18.06
C LEU A 162 -8.46 11.59 19.42
N ARG A 163 -9.62 12.15 19.80
CA ARG A 163 -10.28 11.96 21.09
C ARG A 163 -11.80 11.83 20.94
N GLY A 164 -12.44 11.40 22.04
CA GLY A 164 -13.91 11.40 22.14
C GLY A 164 -14.57 10.47 21.13
N LEU A 165 -13.98 9.28 20.92
CA LEU A 165 -14.49 8.30 19.95
C LEU A 165 -15.91 7.87 20.31
N VAL A 166 -16.78 7.90 19.32
CA VAL A 166 -18.17 7.45 19.42
C VAL A 166 -18.56 6.64 18.18
N ASN A 167 -19.22 5.52 18.41
CA ASN A 167 -19.78 4.70 17.31
C ASN A 167 -21.08 5.35 16.80
N MET A 168 -21.21 5.39 15.49
CA MET A 168 -22.40 5.89 14.80
C MET A 168 -23.20 4.73 14.19
N PRO A 169 -24.54 4.88 14.05
CA PRO A 169 -25.41 3.79 13.54
C PRO A 169 -25.06 3.33 12.12
N ASN A 170 -24.40 4.15 11.32
CA ASN A 170 -23.99 3.85 9.95
C ASN A 170 -22.65 3.06 9.83
N GLY A 171 -22.13 2.57 10.96
CA GLY A 171 -20.86 1.82 10.99
C GLY A 171 -19.61 2.68 10.96
N MET A 172 -19.74 4.00 11.07
CA MET A 172 -18.62 4.92 11.21
C MET A 172 -18.24 5.08 12.69
N ILE A 173 -17.01 5.49 12.92
CA ILE A 173 -16.56 6.05 14.21
C ILE A 173 -16.31 7.53 13.99
N ALA A 174 -16.82 8.36 14.87
CA ALA A 174 -16.51 9.79 14.93
C ALA A 174 -15.57 10.09 16.09
N GLY A 175 -14.75 11.10 15.94
CA GLY A 175 -13.88 11.64 16.98
C GLY A 175 -13.53 13.09 16.68
N PHE A 176 -12.76 13.74 17.54
CA PHE A 176 -12.36 15.13 17.30
C PHE A 176 -10.88 15.36 17.57
N VAL A 177 -10.31 16.31 16.82
CA VAL A 177 -8.97 16.88 17.03
C VAL A 177 -9.11 18.40 17.03
N GLY A 178 -8.79 19.04 18.15
CA GLY A 178 -9.03 20.50 18.28
C GLY A 178 -10.48 20.85 18.06
N ASN A 179 -10.78 21.65 17.03
CA ASN A 179 -12.12 22.11 16.66
C ASN A 179 -12.72 21.34 15.46
N GLN A 180 -12.06 20.27 15.01
CA GLN A 180 -12.49 19.49 13.86
C GLN A 180 -13.05 18.14 14.31
N VAL A 181 -14.15 17.72 13.67
CA VAL A 181 -14.75 16.40 13.85
C VAL A 181 -14.31 15.53 12.68
N TRP A 182 -13.78 14.36 12.98
CA TRP A 182 -13.28 13.42 12.02
C TRP A 182 -14.14 12.16 12.00
N PHE A 183 -14.22 11.50 10.83
CA PHE A 183 -14.98 10.27 10.66
C PHE A 183 -14.12 9.23 9.96
N CYS A 184 -14.23 7.96 10.38
CA CYS A 184 -13.65 6.87 9.61
C CYS A 184 -14.57 6.47 8.45
N GLU A 185 -14.04 5.68 7.52
CA GLU A 185 -14.85 4.98 6.52
C GLU A 185 -15.85 4.03 7.21
N PRO A 186 -17.07 3.87 6.67
CA PRO A 186 -18.04 2.94 7.21
C PRO A 186 -17.46 1.52 7.31
N TYR A 187 -17.54 0.93 8.51
CA TYR A 187 -17.02 -0.41 8.82
C TYR A 187 -15.51 -0.60 8.69
N LEU A 188 -14.75 0.47 8.44
CA LEU A 188 -13.28 0.46 8.34
C LEU A 188 -12.68 1.39 9.41
N PRO A 189 -12.57 0.94 10.66
CA PRO A 189 -12.11 1.79 11.78
C PRO A 189 -10.66 2.25 11.65
N HIS A 190 -9.90 1.68 10.75
CA HIS A 190 -8.52 2.02 10.46
C HIS A 190 -8.35 3.12 9.39
N ALA A 191 -9.42 3.47 8.66
CA ALA A 191 -9.37 4.39 7.52
C ALA A 191 -10.08 5.72 7.84
N TRP A 192 -9.33 6.82 7.91
CA TRP A 192 -9.80 8.16 8.29
C TRP A 192 -9.50 9.18 7.20
N PRO A 193 -10.27 9.19 6.09
CA PRO A 193 -10.03 10.13 5.00
C PRO A 193 -10.07 11.59 5.47
N SER A 194 -9.05 12.37 5.11
CA SER A 194 -9.02 13.81 5.43
C SER A 194 -10.16 14.62 4.81
N THR A 195 -10.86 14.02 3.84
CA THR A 195 -12.06 14.60 3.24
C THR A 195 -13.32 14.48 4.11
N TYR A 196 -13.27 13.70 5.21
CA TYR A 196 -14.37 13.47 6.15
C TYR A 196 -14.21 14.28 7.44
N MET A 197 -13.76 15.54 7.36
CA MET A 197 -13.63 16.44 8.49
C MET A 197 -14.52 17.69 8.36
#